data_09ae39dcf2fa39487c5d9b27479a9ad8
#
_entry.id   09ae39dcf2fa39487c5d9b27479a9ad8
#
_cell.length_a   1.000
_cell.length_b   1.000
_cell.length_c   1.000
_cell.angle_alpha   90.00
_cell.angle_beta   90.00
_cell.angle_gamma   90.00
#
_symmetry.space_group_name_H-M   'P 1'
#
loop_
_entity.id
_entity.type
_entity.pdbx_description
1 polymer ?
#
loop_
_entity_poly.entity_id
_entity_poly.type
_entity_poly.pdbx_seq_one_letter_code
_entity_poly.pdbx_strand_id
1 'polypeptide(L)'
;MREALVVGGASGIGLAIALQLAERADYCIVHIVDRAQLPEDICHEKFRCHQFDLTSEDYAFFDRFGNIDTLMITAGFGHLALFKDLTEDYIVNIMNVNATAVMRLVSRFYDRIASSGDFYCGVMVSIAGFMSSPFFSVYGASKAALKIFIESVNVELEKAGFSNRILNVSPGSIKGTGFSQGKTDLALTEGLAKDIIQHLESKDDLFIPQYEEVFKTVLQRYHDDFRAEGRHSYD
;
A
#
# COMPACT_ATOMS: atom_id res chain seq x y z
N MET A 1 6.72 -18.22 -15.84
CA MET A 1 7.35 -16.95 -15.38
C MET A 1 6.24 -16.02 -14.97
N ARG A 2 6.40 -15.31 -13.85
CA ARG A 2 5.38 -14.46 -13.24
C ARG A 2 5.36 -13.07 -13.88
N GLU A 3 4.20 -12.43 -13.82
CA GLU A 3 4.04 -11.00 -14.10
C GLU A 3 3.55 -10.28 -12.84
N ALA A 4 4.04 -9.06 -12.62
CA ALA A 4 3.63 -8.22 -11.50
C ALA A 4 2.98 -6.91 -11.97
N LEU A 5 2.05 -6.39 -11.17
CA LEU A 5 1.48 -5.05 -11.30
C LEU A 5 1.74 -4.28 -10.01
N VAL A 6 2.47 -3.18 -10.10
CA VAL A 6 2.72 -2.25 -9.00
C VAL A 6 1.99 -0.95 -9.28
N VAL A 7 0.94 -0.68 -8.54
CA VAL A 7 0.15 0.57 -8.62
C VAL A 7 0.71 1.56 -7.59
N GLY A 8 1.20 2.70 -8.05
CA GLY A 8 1.99 3.65 -7.26
C GLY A 8 3.50 3.33 -7.31
N GLY A 9 3.97 2.74 -8.40
CA GLY A 9 5.33 2.21 -8.53
C GLY A 9 6.36 3.19 -9.10
N ALA A 10 6.02 4.46 -9.34
CA ALA A 10 6.97 5.43 -9.90
C ALA A 10 7.89 6.08 -8.84
N SER A 11 7.67 5.84 -7.56
CA SER A 11 8.47 6.46 -6.49
C SER A 11 8.44 5.65 -5.19
N GLY A 12 9.29 6.01 -4.25
CA GLY A 12 9.29 5.51 -2.87
C GLY A 12 9.32 3.99 -2.76
N ILE A 13 8.53 3.45 -1.84
CA ILE A 13 8.46 2.01 -1.56
C ILE A 13 7.95 1.22 -2.77
N GLY A 14 6.99 1.78 -3.54
CA GLY A 14 6.46 1.14 -4.73
C GLY A 14 7.52 0.90 -5.79
N LEU A 15 8.38 1.89 -6.03
CA LEU A 15 9.51 1.76 -6.94
C LEU A 15 10.55 0.76 -6.44
N ALA A 16 10.85 0.76 -5.15
CA ALA A 16 11.76 -0.21 -4.56
C ALA A 16 11.24 -1.65 -4.72
N ILE A 17 9.93 -1.87 -4.51
CA ILE A 17 9.29 -3.18 -4.74
C ILE A 17 9.36 -3.56 -6.22
N ALA A 18 9.05 -2.64 -7.15
CA ALA A 18 9.10 -2.91 -8.59
C ALA A 18 10.51 -3.33 -9.03
N LEU A 19 11.56 -2.66 -8.55
CA LEU A 19 12.95 -3.02 -8.84
C LEU A 19 13.30 -4.40 -8.27
N GLN A 20 12.97 -4.68 -7.01
CA GLN A 20 13.22 -5.99 -6.40
C GLN A 20 12.52 -7.14 -7.14
N LEU A 21 11.29 -6.95 -7.60
CA LEU A 21 10.57 -7.95 -8.40
C LEU A 21 11.22 -8.11 -9.78
N ALA A 22 11.66 -7.03 -10.40
CA ALA A 22 12.30 -7.09 -11.72
C ALA A 22 13.66 -7.80 -11.71
N GLU A 23 14.40 -7.70 -10.63
CA GLU A 23 15.69 -8.38 -10.47
C GLU A 23 15.56 -9.90 -10.28
N ARG A 24 14.40 -10.39 -9.95
CA ARG A 24 14.17 -11.83 -9.73
C ARG A 24 14.07 -12.58 -11.05
N ALA A 25 14.65 -13.77 -11.10
CA ALA A 25 14.64 -14.62 -12.30
C ALA A 25 13.26 -15.21 -12.62
N ASP A 26 12.38 -15.34 -11.62
CA ASP A 26 11.05 -15.91 -11.77
C ASP A 26 10.00 -14.90 -12.30
N TYR A 27 10.31 -13.60 -12.37
CA TYR A 27 9.48 -12.58 -13.00
C TYR A 27 9.99 -12.23 -14.41
N CYS A 28 9.07 -12.07 -15.36
CA CYS A 28 9.39 -11.68 -16.73
C CYS A 28 8.94 -10.24 -17.06
N ILE A 29 7.87 -9.77 -16.43
CA ILE A 29 7.34 -8.43 -16.65
C ILE A 29 6.93 -7.83 -15.29
N VAL A 30 7.24 -6.55 -15.08
CA VAL A 30 6.75 -5.73 -13.98
C VAL A 30 6.05 -4.51 -14.58
N HIS A 31 4.73 -4.52 -14.53
CA HIS A 31 3.92 -3.38 -14.89
C HIS A 31 3.93 -2.35 -13.77
N ILE A 32 4.22 -1.11 -14.10
CA ILE A 32 4.19 0.04 -13.19
C ILE A 32 3.06 0.95 -13.65
N VAL A 33 2.06 1.13 -12.80
CA VAL A 33 0.98 2.09 -13.02
C VAL A 33 1.08 3.22 -12.01
N ASP A 34 1.21 4.44 -12.49
CA ASP A 34 1.31 5.63 -11.66
C ASP A 34 0.76 6.85 -12.42
N ARG A 35 0.39 7.91 -11.71
CA ARG A 35 0.09 9.21 -12.33
C ARG A 35 1.35 9.93 -12.79
N ALA A 36 2.47 9.72 -12.10
CA ALA A 36 3.78 10.25 -12.44
C ALA A 36 4.52 9.30 -13.39
N GLN A 37 5.46 9.84 -14.13
CA GLN A 37 6.43 9.06 -14.90
C GLN A 37 7.55 8.57 -13.97
N LEU A 38 8.23 7.49 -14.36
CA LEU A 38 9.47 7.08 -13.71
C LEU A 38 10.54 8.16 -13.81
N PRO A 39 11.42 8.29 -12.81
CA PRO A 39 12.63 9.08 -12.95
C PRO A 39 13.44 8.64 -14.18
N GLU A 40 14.05 9.61 -14.91
CA GLU A 40 14.76 9.36 -16.16
C GLU A 40 15.96 8.41 -16.02
N ASP A 41 16.56 8.40 -14.84
CA ASP A 41 17.70 7.53 -14.46
C ASP A 41 17.30 6.12 -14.06
N ILE A 42 16.00 5.84 -13.95
CA ILE A 42 15.46 4.52 -13.57
C ILE A 42 14.91 3.82 -14.80
N CYS A 43 15.56 2.75 -15.22
CA CYS A 43 15.07 1.87 -16.27
C CYS A 43 15.40 0.41 -15.96
N HIS A 44 14.56 -0.49 -16.43
CA HIS A 44 14.80 -1.94 -16.37
C HIS A 44 14.09 -2.62 -17.56
N GLU A 45 14.71 -3.61 -18.18
CA GLU A 45 14.18 -4.31 -19.38
C GLU A 45 12.80 -4.93 -19.17
N LYS A 46 12.51 -5.39 -17.95
CA LYS A 46 11.22 -5.99 -17.56
C LYS A 46 10.14 -4.96 -17.24
N PHE A 47 10.46 -3.67 -17.13
CA PHE A 47 9.46 -2.64 -16.82
C PHE A 47 8.53 -2.35 -18.00
N ARG A 48 7.24 -2.21 -17.69
CA ARG A 48 6.22 -1.69 -18.59
C ARG A 48 5.44 -0.61 -17.84
N CYS A 49 5.71 0.64 -18.18
CA CYS A 49 5.16 1.80 -17.48
C CYS A 49 3.87 2.27 -18.14
N HIS A 50 2.88 2.57 -17.33
CA HIS A 50 1.55 3.02 -17.74
C HIS A 50 1.15 4.22 -16.88
N GLN A 51 0.71 5.28 -17.51
CA GLN A 51 0.21 6.45 -16.79
C GLN A 51 -1.29 6.31 -16.53
N PHE A 52 -1.70 6.44 -15.26
CA PHE A 52 -3.08 6.39 -14.84
C PHE A 52 -3.30 7.18 -13.55
N ASP A 53 -4.35 8.00 -13.52
CA ASP A 53 -4.79 8.69 -12.31
C ASP A 53 -5.92 7.90 -11.64
N LEU A 54 -5.72 7.54 -10.37
CA LEU A 54 -6.70 6.77 -9.59
C LEU A 54 -7.99 7.52 -9.29
N THR A 55 -8.06 8.82 -9.56
CA THR A 55 -9.33 9.59 -9.51
C THR A 55 -10.19 9.38 -10.74
N SER A 56 -9.68 8.70 -11.78
CA SER A 56 -10.42 8.39 -13.02
C SER A 56 -11.63 7.50 -12.73
N GLU A 57 -12.67 7.66 -13.55
CA GLU A 57 -13.84 6.76 -13.58
C GLU A 57 -13.56 5.47 -14.37
N ASP A 58 -12.65 5.49 -15.35
CA ASP A 58 -12.39 4.37 -16.27
C ASP A 58 -11.39 3.35 -15.71
N TYR A 59 -11.84 2.54 -14.77
CA TYR A 59 -11.07 1.41 -14.26
C TYR A 59 -11.03 0.18 -15.18
N ALA A 60 -11.75 0.18 -16.34
CA ALA A 60 -11.57 -0.85 -17.36
C ALA A 60 -10.12 -0.88 -17.91
N PHE A 61 -9.39 0.23 -17.71
CA PHE A 61 -7.95 0.29 -17.92
C PHE A 61 -7.18 -0.92 -17.32
N PHE A 62 -7.60 -1.40 -16.15
CA PHE A 62 -6.92 -2.50 -15.45
C PHE A 62 -7.25 -3.90 -15.97
N ASP A 63 -8.25 -4.06 -16.84
CA ASP A 63 -8.63 -5.37 -17.41
C ASP A 63 -7.51 -5.97 -18.28
N ARG A 64 -6.60 -5.13 -18.80
CA ARG A 64 -5.41 -5.56 -19.56
C ARG A 64 -4.39 -6.35 -18.77
N PHE A 65 -4.45 -6.30 -17.45
CA PHE A 65 -3.50 -6.97 -16.54
C PHE A 65 -4.06 -8.28 -15.98
N GLY A 66 -4.97 -8.96 -16.69
CA GLY A 66 -5.62 -10.19 -16.21
C GLY A 66 -4.68 -11.36 -15.94
N ASN A 67 -3.46 -11.36 -16.49
CA ASN A 67 -2.49 -12.46 -16.39
C ASN A 67 -1.42 -12.27 -15.30
N ILE A 68 -1.48 -11.20 -14.50
CA ILE A 68 -0.52 -10.99 -13.44
C ILE A 68 -0.64 -12.05 -12.34
N ASP A 69 0.46 -12.33 -11.67
CA ASP A 69 0.53 -13.22 -10.51
C ASP A 69 0.70 -12.44 -9.20
N THR A 70 1.12 -11.18 -9.31
CA THR A 70 1.38 -10.30 -8.17
C THR A 70 0.75 -8.93 -8.40
N LEU A 71 -0.05 -8.48 -7.42
CA LEU A 71 -0.62 -7.14 -7.35
C LEU A 71 -0.10 -6.44 -6.09
N MET A 72 0.63 -5.34 -6.27
CA MET A 72 1.08 -4.47 -5.18
C MET A 72 0.45 -3.09 -5.33
N ILE A 73 -0.35 -2.65 -4.37
CA ILE A 73 -1.00 -1.34 -4.38
C ILE A 73 -0.33 -0.48 -3.32
N THR A 74 0.55 0.41 -3.76
CA THR A 74 1.33 1.32 -2.91
C THR A 74 0.91 2.77 -3.06
N ALA A 75 0.04 3.07 -4.02
CA ALA A 75 -0.46 4.41 -4.26
C ALA A 75 -1.21 4.96 -3.05
N GLY A 76 -0.94 6.21 -2.74
CA GLY A 76 -1.58 6.93 -1.67
C GLY A 76 -0.83 8.21 -1.35
N PHE A 77 -1.50 9.13 -0.68
CA PHE A 77 -0.89 10.39 -0.25
C PHE A 77 -1.48 10.84 1.08
N GLY A 78 -0.80 11.80 1.70
CA GLY A 78 -1.24 12.49 2.90
C GLY A 78 -0.30 13.63 3.22
N HIS A 79 -0.73 14.57 4.03
CA HIS A 79 0.12 15.60 4.61
C HIS A 79 -0.33 15.92 6.04
N LEU A 80 0.59 16.50 6.79
CA LEU A 80 0.33 16.97 8.15
C LEU A 80 -0.51 18.24 8.13
N ALA A 81 -1.75 18.17 8.65
CA ALA A 81 -2.62 19.35 8.84
C ALA A 81 -3.62 19.11 9.96
N LEU A 82 -3.97 20.15 10.68
CA LEU A 82 -5.12 20.10 11.60
C LEU A 82 -6.41 19.97 10.79
N PHE A 83 -7.39 19.28 11.33
CA PHE A 83 -8.66 19.06 10.62
C PHE A 83 -9.34 20.36 10.17
N LYS A 84 -9.25 21.43 10.98
CA LYS A 84 -9.79 22.75 10.64
C LYS A 84 -9.18 23.40 9.40
N ASP A 85 -7.97 22.96 8.99
CA ASP A 85 -7.21 23.51 7.87
C ASP A 85 -7.39 22.67 6.59
N LEU A 86 -8.15 21.57 6.65
CA LEU A 86 -8.46 20.72 5.51
C LEU A 86 -9.68 21.25 4.74
N THR A 87 -9.59 21.21 3.41
CA THR A 87 -10.73 21.51 2.54
C THR A 87 -11.59 20.27 2.28
N GLU A 88 -12.88 20.46 1.93
CA GLU A 88 -13.76 19.36 1.54
C GLU A 88 -13.20 18.58 0.33
N ASP A 89 -12.66 19.29 -0.66
CA ASP A 89 -12.03 18.67 -1.84
C ASP A 89 -10.85 17.77 -1.45
N TYR A 90 -10.02 18.19 -0.49
CA TYR A 90 -8.94 17.34 0.01
C TYR A 90 -9.48 16.10 0.70
N ILE A 91 -10.54 16.24 1.52
CA ILE A 91 -11.16 15.11 2.21
C ILE A 91 -11.71 14.09 1.21
N VAL A 92 -12.43 14.54 0.21
CA VAL A 92 -12.98 13.69 -0.84
C VAL A 92 -11.86 13.01 -1.64
N ASN A 93 -10.84 13.78 -2.07
CA ASN A 93 -9.75 13.26 -2.88
C ASN A 93 -8.91 12.22 -2.13
N ILE A 94 -8.57 12.45 -0.87
CA ILE A 94 -7.78 11.48 -0.10
C ILE A 94 -8.55 10.17 0.13
N MET A 95 -9.85 10.23 0.39
CA MET A 95 -10.68 9.04 0.53
C MET A 95 -10.80 8.29 -0.80
N ASN A 96 -10.96 9.00 -1.90
CA ASN A 96 -11.04 8.40 -3.23
C ASN A 96 -9.75 7.68 -3.60
N VAL A 97 -8.60 8.30 -3.43
CA VAL A 97 -7.30 7.71 -3.80
C VAL A 97 -6.86 6.64 -2.80
N ASN A 98 -6.88 6.95 -1.50
CA ASN A 98 -6.29 6.06 -0.49
C ASN A 98 -7.19 4.89 -0.12
N ALA A 99 -8.50 4.97 -0.29
CA ALA A 99 -9.42 3.91 0.12
C ALA A 99 -10.26 3.39 -1.07
N THR A 100 -11.08 4.22 -1.69
CA THR A 100 -12.02 3.78 -2.73
C THR A 100 -11.30 3.15 -3.93
N ALA A 101 -10.22 3.79 -4.43
CA ALA A 101 -9.44 3.27 -5.55
C ALA A 101 -8.83 1.90 -5.24
N VAL A 102 -8.31 1.72 -4.03
CA VAL A 102 -7.74 0.44 -3.59
C VAL A 102 -8.81 -0.66 -3.57
N MET A 103 -9.98 -0.38 -3.00
CA MET A 103 -11.09 -1.34 -2.98
C MET A 103 -11.57 -1.69 -4.40
N ARG A 104 -11.63 -0.70 -5.31
CA ARG A 104 -11.95 -0.92 -6.74
C ARG A 104 -10.92 -1.83 -7.42
N LEU A 105 -9.63 -1.63 -7.15
CA LEU A 105 -8.57 -2.49 -7.68
C LEU A 105 -8.69 -3.91 -7.14
N VAL A 106 -8.84 -4.09 -5.84
CA VAL A 106 -9.04 -5.42 -5.24
C VAL A 106 -10.27 -6.10 -5.84
N SER A 107 -11.38 -5.38 -6.03
CA SER A 107 -12.59 -5.91 -6.67
C SER A 107 -12.33 -6.41 -8.10
N ARG A 108 -11.53 -5.69 -8.90
CA ARG A 108 -11.20 -6.09 -10.27
C ARG A 108 -10.35 -7.35 -10.35
N PHE A 109 -9.48 -7.56 -9.39
CA PHE A 109 -8.62 -8.75 -9.33
C PHE A 109 -9.17 -9.83 -8.39
N TYR A 110 -10.41 -9.66 -7.88
CA TYR A 110 -10.98 -10.54 -6.87
C TYR A 110 -11.04 -12.01 -7.30
N ASP A 111 -11.40 -12.28 -8.55
CA ASP A 111 -11.45 -13.66 -9.09
C ASP A 111 -10.06 -14.33 -9.09
N ARG A 112 -8.98 -13.56 -9.18
CA ARG A 112 -7.60 -14.08 -9.03
C ARG A 112 -7.25 -14.28 -7.57
N ILE A 113 -7.66 -13.38 -6.69
CA ILE A 113 -7.47 -13.48 -5.23
C ILE A 113 -8.27 -14.67 -4.69
N ALA A 114 -9.55 -14.79 -5.08
CA ALA A 114 -10.46 -15.86 -4.70
C ALA A 114 -10.33 -17.07 -5.64
N SER A 115 -9.12 -17.60 -5.80
CA SER A 115 -8.85 -18.76 -6.64
C SER A 115 -7.94 -19.77 -5.94
N SER A 116 -7.89 -20.99 -6.48
CA SER A 116 -6.98 -22.05 -6.00
C SER A 116 -5.55 -21.90 -6.52
N GLY A 117 -5.33 -21.05 -7.53
CA GLY A 117 -4.01 -20.71 -8.05
C GLY A 117 -3.30 -19.71 -7.15
N ASP A 118 -1.98 -19.72 -7.12
CA ASP A 118 -1.21 -18.74 -6.37
C ASP A 118 -1.40 -17.33 -6.96
N PHE A 119 -1.81 -16.42 -6.09
CA PHE A 119 -1.89 -15.00 -6.38
C PHE A 119 -1.41 -14.21 -5.15
N TYR A 120 -0.57 -13.22 -5.38
CA TYR A 120 0.07 -12.44 -4.32
C TYR A 120 -0.46 -11.02 -4.35
N CYS A 121 -1.25 -10.64 -3.36
CA CYS A 121 -1.87 -9.32 -3.27
C CYS A 121 -1.40 -8.59 -2.02
N GLY A 122 -0.84 -7.39 -2.18
CA GLY A 122 -0.41 -6.54 -1.07
C GLY A 122 -0.92 -5.11 -1.21
N VAL A 123 -1.29 -4.51 -0.09
CA VAL A 123 -1.80 -3.14 0.00
C VAL A 123 -1.00 -2.35 1.04
N MET A 124 -0.49 -1.19 0.61
CA MET A 124 0.16 -0.24 1.52
C MET A 124 -0.88 0.52 2.34
N VAL A 125 -1.02 0.11 3.58
CA VAL A 125 -1.88 0.78 4.55
C VAL A 125 -1.06 1.81 5.33
N SER A 126 -0.97 1.73 6.63
CA SER A 126 -0.13 2.50 7.56
C SER A 126 -0.48 2.15 8.99
N ILE A 127 0.45 2.34 9.91
CA ILE A 127 0.17 2.31 11.35
C ILE A 127 -0.92 3.33 11.75
N ALA A 128 -1.06 4.43 10.98
CA ALA A 128 -2.13 5.41 11.17
C ALA A 128 -3.55 4.84 10.94
N GLY A 129 -3.69 3.64 10.39
CA GLY A 129 -4.95 2.91 10.33
C GLY A 129 -5.30 2.14 11.61
N PHE A 130 -4.37 2.04 12.55
CA PHE A 130 -4.53 1.31 13.82
C PHE A 130 -4.69 2.23 15.02
N MET A 131 -4.36 3.50 14.87
CA MET A 131 -4.41 4.49 15.94
C MET A 131 -4.74 5.88 15.40
N SER A 132 -5.38 6.70 16.20
CA SER A 132 -5.57 8.11 15.87
C SER A 132 -4.25 8.88 16.04
N SER A 133 -4.03 9.84 15.16
CA SER A 133 -2.91 10.76 15.26
C SER A 133 -3.39 12.17 14.91
N PRO A 134 -3.19 13.17 15.78
CA PRO A 134 -3.34 14.57 15.40
C PRO A 134 -2.55 14.86 14.12
N PHE A 135 -3.02 15.83 13.34
CA PHE A 135 -2.52 16.19 12.01
C PHE A 135 -2.76 15.14 10.90
N PHE A 136 -3.17 13.92 11.22
CA PHE A 136 -3.47 12.85 10.26
C PHE A 136 -4.92 12.35 10.32
N SER A 137 -5.87 13.16 10.79
CA SER A 137 -7.25 12.71 11.02
C SER A 137 -7.90 12.00 9.81
N VAL A 138 -7.91 12.63 8.65
CA VAL A 138 -8.54 12.08 7.44
C VAL A 138 -7.65 11.01 6.79
N TYR A 139 -6.33 11.21 6.81
CA TYR A 139 -5.40 10.18 6.35
C TYR A 139 -5.54 8.88 7.16
N GLY A 140 -5.52 8.98 8.49
CA GLY A 140 -5.73 7.83 9.37
C GLY A 140 -7.07 7.15 9.13
N ALA A 141 -8.15 7.93 8.96
CA ALA A 141 -9.47 7.38 8.61
C ALA A 141 -9.45 6.61 7.28
N SER A 142 -8.75 7.11 6.24
CA SER A 142 -8.62 6.41 4.97
C SER A 142 -7.85 5.09 5.10
N LYS A 143 -6.83 5.05 5.96
CA LYS A 143 -6.04 3.84 6.22
C LYS A 143 -6.75 2.86 7.15
N ALA A 144 -7.54 3.34 8.11
CA ALA A 144 -8.42 2.50 8.93
C ALA A 144 -9.50 1.82 8.09
N ALA A 145 -10.07 2.52 7.11
CA ALA A 145 -11.01 1.93 6.16
C ALA A 145 -10.39 0.75 5.40
N LEU A 146 -9.14 0.88 4.93
CA LEU A 146 -8.42 -0.21 4.26
C LEU A 146 -8.13 -1.37 5.21
N LYS A 147 -7.68 -1.09 6.43
CA LYS A 147 -7.43 -2.12 7.45
C LYS A 147 -8.66 -3.01 7.64
N ILE A 148 -9.81 -2.39 7.96
CA ILE A 148 -11.05 -3.12 8.20
C ILE A 148 -11.52 -3.86 6.94
N PHE A 149 -11.40 -3.26 5.77
CA PHE A 149 -11.74 -3.88 4.48
C PHE A 149 -10.91 -5.14 4.24
N ILE A 150 -9.57 -5.07 4.37
CA ILE A 150 -8.67 -6.20 4.12
C ILE A 150 -8.94 -7.34 5.11
N GLU A 151 -9.06 -7.03 6.41
CA GLU A 151 -9.36 -8.04 7.43
C GLU A 151 -10.68 -8.77 7.12
N SER A 152 -11.72 -8.03 6.74
CA SER A 152 -13.01 -8.61 6.38
C SER A 152 -12.90 -9.53 5.16
N VAL A 153 -12.23 -9.08 4.10
CA VAL A 153 -12.04 -9.88 2.87
C VAL A 153 -11.21 -11.14 3.15
N ASN A 154 -10.15 -11.04 3.96
CA ASN A 154 -9.32 -12.21 4.30
C ASN A 154 -10.11 -13.26 5.10
N VAL A 155 -11.03 -12.85 5.98
CA VAL A 155 -11.95 -13.78 6.67
C VAL A 155 -12.92 -14.47 5.67
N GLU A 156 -13.43 -13.72 4.69
CA GLU A 156 -14.28 -14.28 3.63
C GLU A 156 -13.51 -15.30 2.78
N LEU A 157 -12.27 -15.01 2.39
CA LEU A 157 -11.40 -15.90 1.63
C LEU A 157 -11.11 -17.20 2.42
N GLU A 158 -10.77 -17.08 3.71
CA GLU A 158 -10.55 -18.22 4.58
C GLU A 158 -11.80 -19.09 4.70
N LYS A 159 -12.95 -18.48 4.95
CA LYS A 159 -14.23 -19.19 5.04
C LYS A 159 -14.60 -19.91 3.74
N ALA A 160 -14.22 -19.34 2.59
CA ALA A 160 -14.44 -19.96 1.29
C ALA A 160 -13.39 -21.04 0.94
N GLY A 161 -12.37 -21.25 1.78
CA GLY A 161 -11.34 -22.28 1.61
C GLY A 161 -10.19 -21.86 0.69
N PHE A 162 -10.03 -20.57 0.38
CA PHE A 162 -8.90 -20.07 -0.40
C PHE A 162 -7.68 -19.81 0.48
N SER A 163 -6.49 -20.09 -0.07
CA SER A 163 -5.20 -19.86 0.60
C SER A 163 -4.59 -18.51 0.33
N ASN A 164 -5.03 -17.81 -0.73
CA ASN A 164 -4.54 -16.47 -1.01
C ASN A 164 -5.04 -15.47 0.04
N ARG A 165 -4.21 -14.47 0.31
CA ARG A 165 -4.49 -13.39 1.26
C ARG A 165 -4.15 -12.04 0.65
N ILE A 166 -4.78 -10.99 1.17
CA ILE A 166 -4.39 -9.63 0.90
C ILE A 166 -3.49 -9.19 2.06
N LEU A 167 -2.21 -9.03 1.81
CA LEU A 167 -1.25 -8.55 2.81
C LEU A 167 -1.52 -7.07 3.13
N ASN A 168 -1.83 -6.79 4.39
CA ASN A 168 -1.86 -5.44 4.92
C ASN A 168 -0.44 -5.02 5.32
N VAL A 169 0.18 -4.12 4.56
CA VAL A 169 1.50 -3.55 4.89
C VAL A 169 1.29 -2.23 5.62
N SER A 170 1.63 -2.18 6.91
CA SER A 170 1.34 -1.03 7.77
C SER A 170 2.59 -0.44 8.41
N PRO A 171 3.45 0.24 7.64
CA PRO A 171 4.62 0.90 8.18
C PRO A 171 4.27 2.17 8.97
N GLY A 172 5.22 2.58 9.82
CA GLY A 172 5.27 3.93 10.37
C GLY A 172 5.78 4.96 9.35
N SER A 173 6.40 6.02 9.84
CA SER A 173 7.03 7.03 8.97
C SER A 173 8.30 6.45 8.34
N ILE A 174 8.36 6.41 7.02
CA ILE A 174 9.51 5.87 6.27
C ILE A 174 10.25 7.03 5.59
N LYS A 175 11.53 7.17 5.93
CA LYS A 175 12.45 8.08 5.24
C LYS A 175 12.70 7.59 3.81
N GLY A 176 13.07 8.50 2.92
CA GLY A 176 13.34 8.16 1.51
C GLY A 176 12.07 7.97 0.67
N THR A 177 10.95 8.52 1.11
CA THR A 177 9.68 8.53 0.38
C THR A 177 9.15 9.96 0.20
N GLY A 178 8.36 10.18 -0.84
CA GLY A 178 7.70 11.47 -1.07
C GLY A 178 6.69 11.85 0.03
N PHE A 179 6.23 10.88 0.83
CA PHE A 179 5.34 11.11 1.96
C PHE A 179 5.99 11.98 3.06
N SER A 180 7.31 11.85 3.23
CA SER A 180 8.11 12.63 4.20
C SER A 180 8.65 13.92 3.58
N GLN A 181 8.06 14.46 2.52
CA GLN A 181 8.53 15.64 1.77
C GLN A 181 9.96 15.49 1.20
N GLY A 182 10.46 14.28 1.11
CA GLY A 182 11.76 13.93 0.58
C GLY A 182 11.70 13.48 -0.88
N LYS A 183 12.89 13.36 -1.48
CA LYS A 183 13.06 12.62 -2.72
C LYS A 183 13.06 11.13 -2.43
N THR A 184 12.70 10.32 -3.43
CA THR A 184 12.87 8.86 -3.35
C THR A 184 14.34 8.55 -3.12
N ASP A 185 14.63 7.82 -2.05
CA ASP A 185 15.94 7.26 -1.74
C ASP A 185 15.81 5.74 -1.64
N LEU A 186 16.24 5.07 -2.68
CA LEU A 186 16.11 3.61 -2.80
C LEU A 186 16.95 2.87 -1.75
N ALA A 187 18.10 3.42 -1.35
CA ALA A 187 18.95 2.80 -0.33
C ALA A 187 18.24 2.70 1.03
N LEU A 188 17.35 3.66 1.34
CA LEU A 188 16.56 3.65 2.58
C LEU A 188 15.32 2.77 2.51
N THR A 189 14.83 2.44 1.30
CA THR A 189 13.58 1.68 1.12
C THR A 189 13.79 0.25 0.64
N GLU A 190 14.99 -0.12 0.19
CA GLU A 190 15.32 -1.44 -0.35
C GLU A 190 15.09 -2.56 0.66
N GLY A 191 15.57 -2.41 1.90
CA GLY A 191 15.39 -3.42 2.96
C GLY A 191 13.91 -3.67 3.25
N LEU A 192 13.14 -2.59 3.41
CA LEU A 192 11.70 -2.69 3.62
C LEU A 192 10.98 -3.36 2.44
N ALA A 193 11.38 -3.07 1.20
CA ALA A 193 10.81 -3.69 0.02
C ALA A 193 11.04 -5.22 0.00
N LYS A 194 12.23 -5.68 0.40
CA LYS A 194 12.54 -7.11 0.54
C LYS A 194 11.66 -7.79 1.58
N ASP A 195 11.51 -7.18 2.75
CA ASP A 195 10.66 -7.70 3.83
C ASP A 195 9.20 -7.79 3.38
N ILE A 196 8.69 -6.76 2.71
CA ILE A 196 7.33 -6.74 2.16
C ILE A 196 7.12 -7.90 1.18
N ILE A 197 8.05 -8.14 0.25
CA ILE A 197 7.95 -9.24 -0.72
C ILE A 197 7.97 -10.59 -0.01
N GLN A 198 8.79 -10.76 1.02
CA GLN A 198 8.83 -12.00 1.80
C GLN A 198 7.47 -12.28 2.47
N HIS A 199 6.88 -11.30 3.17
CA HIS A 199 5.57 -11.44 3.79
C HIS A 199 4.46 -11.67 2.76
N LEU A 200 4.55 -11.00 1.59
CA LEU A 200 3.63 -11.19 0.48
C LEU A 200 3.65 -12.65 -0.04
N GLU A 201 4.84 -13.22 -0.22
CA GLU A 201 5.01 -14.60 -0.68
C GLU A 201 4.63 -15.64 0.38
N SER A 202 4.76 -15.30 1.66
CA SER A 202 4.27 -16.11 2.77
C SER A 202 2.73 -16.08 2.90
N LYS A 203 2.05 -15.20 2.15
CA LYS A 203 0.60 -14.96 2.23
C LYS A 203 0.16 -14.56 3.64
N ASP A 204 0.97 -13.73 4.30
CA ASP A 204 0.64 -13.21 5.61
C ASP A 204 -0.52 -12.20 5.52
N ASP A 205 -1.32 -12.11 6.58
CA ASP A 205 -2.43 -11.14 6.65
C ASP A 205 -1.96 -9.72 6.95
N LEU A 206 -0.86 -9.59 7.72
CA LEU A 206 -0.41 -8.31 8.26
C LEU A 206 1.11 -8.27 8.39
N PHE A 207 1.71 -7.17 7.96
CA PHE A 207 3.09 -6.82 8.24
C PHE A 207 3.19 -5.39 8.77
N ILE A 208 3.64 -5.24 10.00
CA ILE A 208 3.96 -3.95 10.62
C ILE A 208 5.47 -3.95 10.90
N PRO A 209 6.28 -3.22 10.11
CA PRO A 209 7.71 -3.09 10.39
C PRO A 209 7.95 -2.54 11.80
N GLN A 210 8.94 -3.09 12.52
CA GLN A 210 9.28 -2.71 13.90
C GLN A 210 8.11 -2.87 14.90
N TYR A 211 7.24 -3.86 14.68
CA TYR A 211 6.09 -4.08 15.56
C TYR A 211 6.50 -4.34 17.00
N GLU A 212 7.39 -5.32 17.24
CA GLU A 212 7.82 -5.70 18.60
C GLU A 212 8.64 -4.61 19.28
N GLU A 213 9.48 -3.91 18.51
CA GLU A 213 10.42 -2.90 19.03
C GLU A 213 9.72 -1.57 19.34
N VAL A 214 8.68 -1.21 18.57
CA VAL A 214 8.08 0.14 18.63
C VAL A 214 6.56 0.06 18.77
N PHE A 215 5.87 -0.49 17.76
CA PHE A 215 4.43 -0.25 17.62
C PHE A 215 3.56 -1.03 18.60
N LYS A 216 4.00 -2.16 19.09
CA LYS A 216 3.32 -2.93 20.13
C LYS A 216 3.04 -2.08 21.38
N THR A 217 4.07 -1.40 21.86
CA THR A 217 3.94 -0.53 23.02
C THR A 217 3.13 0.74 22.73
N VAL A 218 3.31 1.32 21.54
CA VAL A 218 2.56 2.51 21.10
C VAL A 218 1.08 2.19 21.02
N LEU A 219 0.70 1.08 20.38
CA LEU A 219 -0.69 0.66 20.26
C LEU A 219 -1.32 0.32 21.62
N GLN A 220 -0.56 -0.28 22.54
CA GLN A 220 -1.03 -0.53 23.89
C GLN A 220 -1.36 0.79 24.62
N ARG A 221 -0.45 1.77 24.61
CA ARG A 221 -0.71 3.10 25.20
C ARG A 221 -1.89 3.80 24.56
N TYR A 222 -2.03 3.68 23.22
CA TYR A 222 -3.18 4.23 22.49
C TYR A 222 -4.51 3.60 22.95
N HIS A 223 -4.56 2.28 23.16
CA HIS A 223 -5.76 1.61 23.63
C HIS A 223 -6.08 1.94 25.10
N ASP A 224 -5.06 2.17 25.91
CA ASP A 224 -5.24 2.59 27.30
C ASP A 224 -5.77 4.03 27.42
N ASP A 225 -5.19 4.97 26.68
CA ASP A 225 -5.65 6.37 26.59
C ASP A 225 -5.23 7.03 25.27
N PHE A 226 -6.12 7.00 24.28
CA PHE A 226 -5.85 7.57 22.95
C PHE A 226 -5.59 9.10 22.99
N ARG A 227 -6.12 9.82 23.98
CA ARG A 227 -5.86 11.25 24.13
C ARG A 227 -4.45 11.51 24.68
N ALA A 228 -4.01 10.71 25.64
CA ALA A 228 -2.65 10.80 26.17
C ALA A 228 -1.63 10.49 25.04
N GLU A 229 -1.81 9.40 24.32
CA GLU A 229 -0.92 9.03 23.21
C GLU A 229 -0.94 10.07 22.10
N GLY A 230 -2.12 10.61 21.75
CA GLY A 230 -2.25 11.66 20.73
C GLY A 230 -1.54 12.96 21.08
N ARG A 231 -1.41 13.31 22.36
CA ARG A 231 -0.69 14.53 22.77
C ARG A 231 0.81 14.49 22.45
N HIS A 232 1.44 13.31 22.42
CA HIS A 232 2.83 13.15 22.01
C HIS A 232 3.11 13.61 20.56
N SER A 233 2.08 13.75 19.74
CA SER A 233 2.23 14.25 18.35
C SER A 233 2.44 15.78 18.29
N TYR A 234 2.30 16.50 19.43
CA TYR A 234 2.54 17.94 19.53
C TYR A 234 3.90 18.28 20.14
N ASP A 235 4.63 17.29 20.69
CA ASP A 235 5.97 17.41 21.26
C ASP A 235 7.04 17.18 20.17
#